data_3d5177b2c6706804bf77bc91962f143a
#
_entry.id   3d5177b2c6706804bf77bc91962f143a
#
_cell.length_a   1.000
_cell.length_b   1.000
_cell.length_c   1.000
_cell.angle_alpha   90.00
_cell.angle_beta   90.00
_cell.angle_gamma   90.00
#
_symmetry.space_group_name_H-M   'P 1'
#
loop_
_entity.id
_entity.type
_entity.pdbx_description
1 polymer ?
#
loop_
_entity_poly.entity_id
_entity_poly.type
_entity_poly.pdbx_seq_one_letter_code
_entity_poly.pdbx_strand_id
1 'polypeptide(L)'
;MTDNNNGAAPAISIRGGSLAFGARTLWKDLTLDIGAGEYFAVLGPNGSGKSTFLKVVLGLTGLNAGEISVLGKPARLGNAGVGYVPQQKSITTSTPMRARDLVGLGVDGHRWGIRLHGRKYRAKVDELLEAVGATEYANVPVGLLSGGEQQRLRIAQALANDPKILLADEALLSLDLNHQYAVAELIHRFNRERGVAVVFVTHEINPIIEHVDRVLYLANGRFTVGSVEEVMTSETLTSLYGTPVSVLKSNGRYVVVGETHASDHCHIEGTDQNIHGSHLKSGLSEPQRTLHIPGGTTR
;
A
#
# COMPACT_ATOMS: atom_id res chain seq x y z
N MET A 1 -21.41 5.72 -20.37
CA MET A 1 -20.68 6.95 -20.77
C MET A 1 -21.38 8.11 -20.08
N THR A 2 -20.95 8.45 -18.89
CA THR A 2 -21.37 9.68 -18.21
C THR A 2 -20.10 10.48 -17.96
N ASP A 3 -19.78 11.36 -18.94
CA ASP A 3 -18.80 12.43 -18.80
C ASP A 3 -19.28 13.41 -17.73
N ASN A 4 -18.85 13.19 -16.50
CA ASN A 4 -18.98 14.19 -15.44
C ASN A 4 -17.74 15.10 -15.49
N ASN A 5 -17.55 15.77 -16.64
CA ASN A 5 -16.47 16.73 -16.85
C ASN A 5 -16.92 18.10 -16.31
N ASN A 6 -16.81 18.29 -15.01
CA ASN A 6 -16.84 19.60 -14.40
C ASN A 6 -15.51 20.27 -14.77
N GLY A 7 -15.47 21.30 -15.59
CA GLY A 7 -14.36 21.95 -16.30
C GLY A 7 -13.06 22.30 -15.54
N ALA A 8 -12.72 21.60 -14.46
CA ALA A 8 -11.46 21.70 -13.74
C ALA A 8 -10.42 20.76 -14.37
N ALA A 9 -9.21 21.24 -14.58
CA ALA A 9 -8.11 20.41 -15.08
C ALA A 9 -7.86 19.22 -14.13
N PRO A 10 -7.60 18.01 -14.66
CA PRO A 10 -7.35 16.84 -13.83
C PRO A 10 -6.09 17.02 -12.98
N ALA A 11 -6.09 16.46 -11.77
CA ALA A 11 -4.93 16.45 -10.89
C ALA A 11 -3.80 15.60 -11.49
N ILE A 12 -4.14 14.46 -12.11
CA ILE A 12 -3.22 13.61 -12.84
C ILE A 12 -3.88 13.24 -14.17
N SER A 13 -3.11 13.34 -15.27
CA SER A 13 -3.56 12.94 -16.61
C SER A 13 -2.49 12.10 -17.28
N ILE A 14 -2.87 10.93 -17.80
CA ILE A 14 -2.03 10.04 -18.59
C ILE A 14 -2.72 9.84 -19.93
N ARG A 15 -1.94 9.93 -21.03
CA ARG A 15 -2.41 9.73 -22.41
C ARG A 15 -1.53 8.71 -23.12
N GLY A 16 -2.12 7.57 -23.48
CA GLY A 16 -1.44 6.49 -24.20
C GLY A 16 -0.22 5.94 -23.46
N GLY A 17 -0.23 6.02 -22.11
CA GLY A 17 0.91 5.66 -21.27
C GLY A 17 1.24 4.18 -21.35
N SER A 18 2.48 3.84 -21.70
CA SER A 18 2.96 2.44 -21.71
C SER A 18 4.22 2.32 -20.87
N LEU A 19 4.32 1.24 -20.10
CA LEU A 19 5.49 0.99 -19.26
C LEU A 19 5.86 -0.50 -19.24
N ALA A 20 7.15 -0.77 -19.50
CA ALA A 20 7.73 -2.10 -19.48
C ALA A 20 9.16 -2.04 -18.90
N PHE A 21 9.61 -3.13 -18.30
CA PHE A 21 10.99 -3.37 -17.88
C PHE A 21 11.52 -4.64 -18.58
N GLY A 22 12.43 -4.45 -19.53
CA GLY A 22 12.88 -5.53 -20.40
C GLY A 22 11.70 -6.16 -21.15
N ALA A 23 11.53 -7.46 -21.04
CA ALA A 23 10.43 -8.19 -21.68
C ALA A 23 9.09 -8.10 -20.91
N ARG A 24 9.09 -7.54 -19.69
CA ARG A 24 7.91 -7.49 -18.83
C ARG A 24 7.14 -6.20 -19.02
N THR A 25 5.97 -6.27 -19.66
CA THR A 25 5.01 -5.17 -19.74
C THR A 25 4.22 -5.06 -18.44
N LEU A 26 4.17 -3.87 -17.84
CA LEU A 26 3.33 -3.55 -16.68
C LEU A 26 1.94 -3.06 -17.11
N TRP A 27 1.87 -2.20 -18.14
CA TRP A 27 0.65 -1.78 -18.81
C TRP A 27 1.01 -1.20 -20.19
N LYS A 28 0.03 -1.18 -21.09
CA LYS A 28 0.16 -0.64 -22.43
C LYS A 28 -1.03 0.23 -22.76
N ASP A 29 -0.78 1.41 -23.32
CA ASP A 29 -1.79 2.37 -23.80
C ASP A 29 -2.79 2.81 -22.73
N LEU A 30 -2.32 3.04 -21.49
CA LEU A 30 -3.14 3.55 -20.40
C LEU A 30 -3.51 5.00 -20.65
N THR A 31 -4.81 5.29 -20.74
CA THR A 31 -5.35 6.64 -20.77
C THR A 31 -6.26 6.83 -19.58
N LEU A 32 -5.93 7.80 -18.71
CA LEU A 32 -6.56 7.98 -17.42
C LEU A 32 -6.48 9.44 -16.98
N ASP A 33 -7.60 9.97 -16.49
CA ASP A 33 -7.67 11.22 -15.74
C ASP A 33 -8.09 10.95 -14.31
N ILE A 34 -7.41 11.55 -13.35
CA ILE A 34 -7.80 11.57 -11.93
C ILE A 34 -8.15 13.03 -11.60
N GLY A 35 -9.38 13.26 -11.15
CA GLY A 35 -9.90 14.57 -10.84
C GLY A 35 -9.31 15.19 -9.57
N ALA A 36 -9.47 16.51 -9.42
CA ALA A 36 -9.21 17.17 -8.14
C ALA A 36 -10.22 16.69 -7.09
N GLY A 37 -9.75 16.34 -5.90
CA GLY A 37 -10.60 15.83 -4.82
C GLY A 37 -11.14 14.42 -5.04
N GLU A 38 -10.74 13.71 -6.09
CA GLU A 38 -11.10 12.32 -6.33
C GLU A 38 -10.34 11.38 -5.39
N TYR A 39 -11.02 10.38 -4.84
CA TYR A 39 -10.40 9.28 -4.10
C TYR A 39 -10.25 8.07 -5.03
N PHE A 40 -9.07 7.89 -5.57
CA PHE A 40 -8.75 6.91 -6.59
C PHE A 40 -7.91 5.76 -6.00
N ALA A 41 -8.36 4.52 -6.20
CA ALA A 41 -7.62 3.33 -5.76
C ALA A 41 -6.85 2.69 -6.92
N VAL A 42 -5.63 2.23 -6.64
CA VAL A 42 -4.83 1.40 -7.56
C VAL A 42 -4.67 0.02 -6.94
N LEU A 43 -5.31 -0.96 -7.54
CA LEU A 43 -5.39 -2.34 -7.06
C LEU A 43 -4.60 -3.31 -7.95
N GLY A 44 -4.39 -4.52 -7.46
CA GLY A 44 -3.79 -5.62 -8.19
C GLY A 44 -2.84 -6.45 -7.34
N PRO A 45 -2.38 -7.61 -7.83
CA PRO A 45 -1.48 -8.49 -7.12
C PRO A 45 -0.09 -7.88 -6.94
N ASN A 46 0.72 -8.51 -6.09
CA ASN A 46 2.11 -8.09 -5.91
C ASN A 46 2.87 -8.18 -7.23
N GLY A 47 3.65 -7.13 -7.51
CA GLY A 47 4.42 -7.03 -8.75
C GLY A 47 3.61 -6.57 -9.97
N SER A 48 2.32 -6.27 -9.90
CA SER A 48 1.52 -5.80 -11.06
C SER A 48 1.91 -4.41 -11.57
N GLY A 49 2.73 -3.66 -10.82
CA GLY A 49 3.15 -2.31 -11.21
C GLY A 49 2.56 -1.19 -10.39
N LYS A 50 1.79 -1.45 -9.34
CA LYS A 50 1.13 -0.44 -8.50
C LYS A 50 2.10 0.64 -7.96
N SER A 51 3.14 0.23 -7.25
CA SER A 51 4.16 1.19 -6.75
C SER A 51 4.95 1.84 -7.89
N THR A 52 5.04 1.17 -9.06
CA THR A 52 5.66 1.78 -10.24
C THR A 52 4.77 2.86 -10.83
N PHE A 53 3.46 2.69 -10.81
CA PHE A 53 2.51 3.75 -11.16
C PHE A 53 2.75 5.02 -10.33
N LEU A 54 2.90 4.88 -9.00
CA LEU A 54 3.24 6.02 -8.14
C LEU A 54 4.60 6.63 -8.48
N LYS A 55 5.61 5.82 -8.83
CA LYS A 55 6.92 6.32 -9.27
C LYS A 55 6.83 7.13 -10.55
N VAL A 56 5.93 6.77 -11.48
CA VAL A 56 5.67 7.54 -12.69
C VAL A 56 5.02 8.89 -12.34
N VAL A 57 4.02 8.89 -11.48
CA VAL A 57 3.36 10.13 -11.00
C VAL A 57 4.35 11.05 -10.28
N LEU A 58 5.27 10.48 -9.48
CA LEU A 58 6.33 11.22 -8.79
C LEU A 58 7.45 11.72 -9.72
N GLY A 59 7.45 11.31 -11.01
CA GLY A 59 8.54 11.62 -11.94
C GLY A 59 9.86 10.89 -11.64
N LEU A 60 9.80 9.79 -10.88
CA LEU A 60 10.94 8.91 -10.57
C LEU A 60 11.23 7.92 -11.71
N THR A 61 10.23 7.63 -12.53
CA THR A 61 10.31 6.70 -13.66
C THR A 61 9.55 7.31 -14.83
N GLY A 62 10.15 7.37 -16.01
CA GLY A 62 9.49 7.80 -17.23
C GLY A 62 8.64 6.67 -17.84
N LEU A 63 7.65 7.03 -18.65
CA LEU A 63 6.92 6.10 -19.51
C LEU A 63 7.81 5.71 -20.70
N ASN A 64 7.61 4.50 -21.26
CA ASN A 64 8.24 4.09 -22.53
C ASN A 64 7.55 4.74 -23.74
N ALA A 65 6.25 4.99 -23.64
CA ALA A 65 5.44 5.71 -24.63
C ALA A 65 4.29 6.45 -23.95
N GLY A 66 3.73 7.46 -24.63
CA GLY A 66 2.70 8.32 -24.08
C GLY A 66 3.25 9.41 -23.17
N GLU A 67 2.35 10.12 -22.51
CA GLU A 67 2.71 11.26 -21.65
C GLU A 67 1.94 11.26 -20.35
N ILE A 68 2.50 11.89 -19.33
CA ILE A 68 1.87 12.13 -18.03
C ILE A 68 2.02 13.58 -17.61
N SER A 69 0.93 14.16 -17.14
CA SER A 69 0.94 15.45 -16.46
C SER A 69 0.39 15.34 -15.04
N VAL A 70 0.97 16.12 -14.14
CA VAL A 70 0.58 16.20 -12.73
C VAL A 70 0.38 17.68 -12.40
N LEU A 71 -0.83 18.04 -11.97
CA LEU A 71 -1.25 19.42 -11.76
C LEU A 71 -1.00 20.30 -13.00
N GLY A 72 -1.32 19.78 -14.20
CA GLY A 72 -1.18 20.46 -15.47
C GLY A 72 0.25 20.65 -15.98
N LYS A 73 1.24 20.01 -15.35
CA LYS A 73 2.67 20.08 -15.74
C LYS A 73 3.23 18.66 -15.92
N PRO A 74 4.27 18.47 -16.77
CA PRO A 74 4.92 17.17 -16.86
C PRO A 74 5.35 16.65 -15.47
N ALA A 75 5.20 15.35 -15.24
CA ALA A 75 5.60 14.73 -13.98
C ALA A 75 7.10 14.95 -13.73
N ARG A 76 7.45 15.41 -12.54
CA ARG A 76 8.82 15.71 -12.14
C ARG A 76 9.05 15.48 -10.66
N LEU A 77 10.28 15.16 -10.30
CA LEU A 77 10.72 15.08 -8.91
C LEU A 77 10.52 16.40 -8.15
N GLY A 78 10.22 16.29 -6.86
CA GLY A 78 10.14 17.44 -5.97
C GLY A 78 8.95 18.36 -6.24
N ASN A 79 7.84 17.83 -6.80
CA ASN A 79 6.60 18.59 -6.95
C ASN A 79 5.98 18.84 -5.57
N ALA A 80 6.04 20.09 -5.08
CA ALA A 80 5.51 20.49 -3.78
C ALA A 80 3.99 20.28 -3.65
N GLY A 81 3.26 20.19 -4.77
CA GLY A 81 1.82 19.89 -4.77
C GLY A 81 1.48 18.42 -4.54
N VAL A 82 2.49 17.54 -4.40
CA VAL A 82 2.31 16.10 -4.20
C VAL A 82 2.88 15.68 -2.85
N GLY A 83 2.01 15.18 -1.96
CA GLY A 83 2.39 14.49 -0.73
C GLY A 83 2.54 13.00 -0.99
N TYR A 84 3.52 12.36 -0.39
CA TYR A 84 3.75 10.93 -0.55
C TYR A 84 3.90 10.23 0.80
N VAL A 85 3.08 9.22 1.01
CA VAL A 85 3.15 8.31 2.16
C VAL A 85 3.70 6.98 1.65
N PRO A 86 4.98 6.67 1.91
CA PRO A 86 5.61 5.45 1.44
C PRO A 86 5.10 4.21 2.19
N GLN A 87 5.26 3.05 1.57
CA GLN A 87 5.06 1.77 2.21
C GLN A 87 5.85 1.69 3.51
N GLN A 88 5.19 1.24 4.58
CA GLN A 88 5.73 1.28 5.92
C GLN A 88 6.99 0.40 6.05
N LYS A 89 8.11 1.05 6.37
CA LYS A 89 9.24 0.41 7.05
C LYS A 89 9.20 0.89 8.49
N SER A 90 9.15 -0.02 9.46
CA SER A 90 9.17 0.32 10.88
C SER A 90 10.40 1.16 11.20
N ILE A 91 10.19 2.27 11.88
CA ILE A 91 11.29 3.07 12.43
C ILE A 91 11.78 2.32 13.65
N THR A 92 13.09 2.05 13.71
CA THR A 92 13.68 1.27 14.79
C THR A 92 13.62 2.00 16.13
N THR A 93 13.48 1.25 17.22
CA THR A 93 13.45 1.76 18.60
C THR A 93 14.68 2.59 18.99
N SER A 94 15.79 2.42 18.29
CA SER A 94 17.01 3.20 18.52
C SER A 94 16.99 4.62 17.94
N THR A 95 15.94 5.01 17.22
CA THR A 95 15.85 6.34 16.61
C THR A 95 15.40 7.36 17.67
N PRO A 96 16.25 8.32 18.09
CA PRO A 96 15.92 9.26 19.15
C PRO A 96 15.02 10.41 18.70
N MET A 97 14.53 10.38 17.46
CA MET A 97 13.67 11.42 16.88
C MET A 97 12.29 11.41 17.52
N ARG A 98 11.78 12.56 17.95
CA ARG A 98 10.42 12.70 18.49
C ARG A 98 9.39 12.75 17.37
N ALA A 99 8.13 12.43 17.70
CA ALA A 99 7.01 12.50 16.75
C ALA A 99 6.93 13.88 16.07
N ARG A 100 7.01 14.97 16.82
CA ARG A 100 6.98 16.34 16.29
C ARG A 100 8.15 16.65 15.33
N ASP A 101 9.32 16.09 15.60
CA ASP A 101 10.50 16.31 14.75
C ASP A 101 10.31 15.62 13.40
N LEU A 102 9.73 14.41 13.38
CA LEU A 102 9.37 13.70 12.15
C LEU A 102 8.38 14.49 11.30
N VAL A 103 7.30 15.01 11.92
CA VAL A 103 6.34 15.87 11.21
C VAL A 103 7.00 17.16 10.72
N GLY A 104 7.87 17.74 11.52
CA GLY A 104 8.64 18.94 11.18
C GLY A 104 9.53 18.80 9.95
N LEU A 105 10.08 17.59 9.71
CA LEU A 105 10.82 17.31 8.46
C LEU A 105 9.94 17.47 7.22
N GLY A 106 8.62 17.25 7.32
CA GLY A 106 7.70 17.53 6.22
C GLY A 106 7.56 19.03 5.92
N VAL A 107 7.59 19.87 6.95
CA VAL A 107 7.43 21.32 6.82
C VAL A 107 8.66 21.97 6.17
N ASP A 108 9.85 21.55 6.55
CA ASP A 108 11.07 22.26 6.12
C ASP A 108 12.28 21.38 5.77
N GLY A 109 12.17 20.06 5.85
CA GLY A 109 13.27 19.14 5.57
C GLY A 109 13.87 19.26 4.15
N HIS A 110 13.16 19.87 3.21
CA HIS A 110 13.63 20.13 1.84
C HIS A 110 14.53 21.37 1.72
N ARG A 111 14.67 22.16 2.78
CA ARG A 111 15.44 23.39 2.74
C ARG A 111 16.79 23.21 3.42
N TRP A 112 17.86 23.70 2.85
CA TRP A 112 19.21 23.67 3.39
C TRP A 112 19.48 24.85 4.32
N GLY A 113 20.29 24.63 5.36
CA GLY A 113 20.80 25.68 6.25
C GLY A 113 20.38 25.52 7.71
N ILE A 114 21.02 26.31 8.58
CA ILE A 114 20.69 26.38 10.02
C ILE A 114 19.36 27.12 10.16
N ARG A 115 18.40 26.50 10.86
CA ARG A 115 17.08 27.07 11.03
C ARG A 115 16.77 27.33 12.48
N LEU A 116 16.36 28.55 12.73
CA LEU A 116 15.68 28.92 13.93
C LEU A 116 14.19 28.58 13.74
N HIS A 117 13.72 27.48 14.33
CA HIS A 117 12.31 27.08 14.33
C HIS A 117 11.47 28.13 15.05
N GLY A 118 11.02 29.12 14.29
CA GLY A 118 10.22 30.23 14.80
C GLY A 118 8.78 29.82 15.16
N ARG A 119 8.00 30.78 15.68
CA ARG A 119 6.61 30.56 16.10
C ARG A 119 5.73 29.96 15.00
N LYS A 120 5.89 30.40 13.74
CA LYS A 120 5.11 29.88 12.58
C LYS A 120 5.37 28.40 12.30
N TYR A 121 6.62 27.96 12.38
CA TYR A 121 6.98 26.55 12.20
C TYR A 121 6.35 25.69 13.28
N ARG A 122 6.46 26.08 14.55
CA ARG A 122 5.89 25.34 15.68
C ARG A 122 4.37 25.23 15.55
N ALA A 123 3.70 26.35 15.24
CA ALA A 123 2.25 26.36 15.03
C ALA A 123 1.81 25.43 13.89
N LYS A 124 2.57 25.36 12.77
CA LYS A 124 2.26 24.44 11.67
C LYS A 124 2.46 22.98 12.07
N VAL A 125 3.52 22.65 12.82
CA VAL A 125 3.74 21.29 13.32
C VAL A 125 2.65 20.89 14.30
N ASP A 126 2.25 21.79 15.22
CA ASP A 126 1.19 21.53 16.19
C ASP A 126 -0.17 21.34 15.49
N GLU A 127 -0.51 22.17 14.48
CA GLU A 127 -1.69 21.99 13.61
C GLU A 127 -1.72 20.59 12.95
N LEU A 128 -0.60 20.17 12.39
CA LEU A 128 -0.50 18.88 11.72
C LEU A 128 -0.63 17.70 12.70
N LEU A 129 -0.03 17.80 13.89
CA LEU A 129 -0.15 16.80 14.93
C LEU A 129 -1.60 16.68 15.43
N GLU A 130 -2.27 17.81 15.64
CA GLU A 130 -3.68 17.84 16.01
C GLU A 130 -4.56 17.22 14.91
N ALA A 131 -4.34 17.59 13.66
CA ALA A 131 -5.10 17.10 12.51
C ALA A 131 -5.05 15.57 12.35
N VAL A 132 -3.95 14.92 12.77
CA VAL A 132 -3.81 13.45 12.72
C VAL A 132 -4.08 12.78 14.08
N GLY A 133 -4.45 13.54 15.12
CA GLY A 133 -4.71 13.03 16.47
C GLY A 133 -3.43 12.52 17.16
N ALA A 134 -2.31 13.24 16.99
CA ALA A 134 -0.99 12.85 17.50
C ALA A 134 -0.44 13.79 18.59
N THR A 135 -1.27 14.70 19.12
CA THR A 135 -0.85 15.73 20.08
C THR A 135 -0.32 15.12 21.37
N GLU A 136 -0.97 14.07 21.90
CA GLU A 136 -0.60 13.45 23.17
C GLU A 136 0.79 12.83 23.17
N TYR A 137 1.21 12.27 22.03
CA TYR A 137 2.53 11.63 21.89
C TYR A 137 3.52 12.44 21.05
N ALA A 138 3.27 13.74 20.87
CA ALA A 138 4.12 14.64 20.08
C ALA A 138 5.60 14.64 20.51
N ASN A 139 5.88 14.43 21.79
CA ASN A 139 7.24 14.43 22.36
C ASN A 139 7.82 13.03 22.58
N VAL A 140 7.07 11.97 22.24
CA VAL A 140 7.53 10.58 22.38
C VAL A 140 8.49 10.25 21.23
N PRO A 141 9.60 9.52 21.48
CA PRO A 141 10.45 8.98 20.42
C PRO A 141 9.66 8.10 19.46
N VAL A 142 9.81 8.33 18.16
CA VAL A 142 9.02 7.64 17.11
C VAL A 142 9.19 6.12 17.16
N GLY A 143 10.38 5.64 17.53
CA GLY A 143 10.65 4.21 17.65
C GLY A 143 9.90 3.50 18.79
N LEU A 144 9.30 4.24 19.73
CA LEU A 144 8.48 3.69 20.82
C LEU A 144 6.98 3.70 20.51
N LEU A 145 6.59 4.30 19.40
CA LEU A 145 5.21 4.39 18.94
C LEU A 145 4.76 3.12 18.23
N SER A 146 3.48 2.80 18.34
CA SER A 146 2.84 1.75 17.57
C SER A 146 2.91 2.02 16.05
N GLY A 147 2.71 0.99 15.23
CA GLY A 147 2.70 1.13 13.77
C GLY A 147 1.64 2.13 13.30
N GLY A 148 0.45 2.13 13.90
CA GLY A 148 -0.63 3.07 13.58
C GLY A 148 -0.28 4.52 13.92
N GLU A 149 0.33 4.76 15.08
CA GLU A 149 0.80 6.09 15.48
C GLU A 149 1.91 6.60 14.55
N GLN A 150 2.90 5.75 14.22
CA GLN A 150 3.93 6.09 13.23
C GLN A 150 3.33 6.43 11.86
N GLN A 151 2.28 5.69 11.44
CA GLN A 151 1.63 5.94 10.17
C GLN A 151 0.88 7.28 10.15
N ARG A 152 0.19 7.64 11.23
CA ARG A 152 -0.44 8.97 11.38
C ARG A 152 0.58 10.10 11.23
N LEU A 153 1.76 9.95 11.84
CA LEU A 153 2.85 10.95 11.71
C LEU A 153 3.36 11.08 10.27
N ARG A 154 3.46 9.96 9.53
CA ARG A 154 3.85 10.00 8.10
C ARG A 154 2.80 10.68 7.23
N ILE A 155 1.52 10.49 7.54
CA ILE A 155 0.45 11.22 6.87
C ILE A 155 0.57 12.72 7.18
N ALA A 156 0.77 13.10 8.45
CA ALA A 156 1.02 14.50 8.82
C ALA A 156 2.22 15.09 8.07
N GLN A 157 3.32 14.34 7.98
CA GLN A 157 4.51 14.73 7.21
C GLN A 157 4.20 14.94 5.73
N ALA A 158 3.44 14.04 5.10
CA ALA A 158 3.06 14.15 3.70
C ALA A 158 2.13 15.34 3.42
N LEU A 159 1.33 15.74 4.41
CA LEU A 159 0.39 16.86 4.34
C LEU A 159 1.01 18.22 4.71
N ALA A 160 2.26 18.25 5.13
CA ALA A 160 2.92 19.44 5.70
C ALA A 160 2.98 20.66 4.76
N ASN A 161 3.04 20.41 3.45
CA ASN A 161 3.11 21.45 2.42
C ASN A 161 1.75 21.73 1.74
N ASP A 162 0.64 21.36 2.37
CA ASP A 162 -0.72 21.51 1.85
C ASP A 162 -0.85 21.00 0.39
N PRO A 163 -0.51 19.71 0.13
CA PRO A 163 -0.48 19.15 -1.20
C PRO A 163 -1.89 19.14 -1.81
N LYS A 164 -1.94 19.14 -3.15
CA LYS A 164 -3.18 18.96 -3.93
C LYS A 164 -3.43 17.49 -4.28
N ILE A 165 -2.39 16.67 -4.20
CA ILE A 165 -2.43 15.22 -4.44
C ILE A 165 -1.73 14.53 -3.26
N LEU A 166 -2.36 13.51 -2.71
CA LEU A 166 -1.77 12.60 -1.74
C LEU A 166 -1.62 11.21 -2.36
N LEU A 167 -0.40 10.74 -2.48
CA LEU A 167 -0.08 9.39 -2.92
C LEU A 167 0.18 8.52 -1.68
N ALA A 168 -0.57 7.44 -1.52
CA ALA A 168 -0.42 6.49 -0.41
C ALA A 168 -0.04 5.11 -0.95
N ASP A 169 1.18 4.66 -0.69
CA ASP A 169 1.69 3.36 -1.12
C ASP A 169 1.57 2.34 0.01
N GLU A 170 0.59 1.46 -0.10
CA GLU A 170 0.28 0.41 0.90
C GLU A 170 0.27 0.95 2.35
N ALA A 171 -0.33 2.13 2.53
CA ALA A 171 -0.31 2.88 3.79
C ALA A 171 -0.99 2.16 4.97
N LEU A 172 -1.77 1.11 4.72
CA LEU A 172 -2.47 0.31 5.74
C LEU A 172 -1.79 -1.03 6.03
N LEU A 173 -0.75 -1.38 5.27
CA LEU A 173 -0.04 -2.64 5.46
C LEU A 173 0.56 -2.71 6.88
N SER A 174 0.46 -3.89 7.50
CA SER A 174 0.96 -4.16 8.86
C SER A 174 0.23 -3.44 9.99
N LEU A 175 -0.91 -2.82 9.73
CA LEU A 175 -1.82 -2.30 10.75
C LEU A 175 -2.90 -3.33 11.05
N ASP A 176 -3.35 -3.40 12.30
CA ASP A 176 -4.57 -4.14 12.64
C ASP A 176 -5.82 -3.45 12.05
N LEU A 177 -6.93 -4.17 11.98
CA LEU A 177 -8.15 -3.70 11.33
C LEU A 177 -8.65 -2.35 11.87
N ASN A 178 -8.62 -2.13 13.18
CA ASN A 178 -9.09 -0.87 13.76
C ASN A 178 -8.23 0.31 13.34
N HIS A 179 -6.91 0.12 13.32
CA HIS A 179 -5.98 1.15 12.86
C HIS A 179 -6.07 1.37 11.34
N GLN A 180 -6.34 0.32 10.53
CA GLN A 180 -6.58 0.47 9.10
C GLN A 180 -7.76 1.40 8.81
N TYR A 181 -8.92 1.16 9.44
CA TYR A 181 -10.10 2.01 9.28
C TYR A 181 -9.85 3.43 9.78
N ALA A 182 -9.20 3.59 10.94
CA ALA A 182 -8.89 4.92 11.48
C ALA A 182 -7.96 5.74 10.58
N VAL A 183 -7.00 5.10 9.90
CA VAL A 183 -6.09 5.75 8.94
C VAL A 183 -6.81 6.04 7.62
N ALA A 184 -7.65 5.11 7.13
CA ALA A 184 -8.46 5.32 5.94
C ALA A 184 -9.40 6.52 6.09
N GLU A 185 -10.11 6.59 7.23
CA GLU A 185 -11.00 7.71 7.59
C GLU A 185 -10.24 9.03 7.71
N LEU A 186 -9.05 9.02 8.31
CA LEU A 186 -8.20 10.20 8.39
C LEU A 186 -7.86 10.74 6.99
N ILE A 187 -7.44 9.88 6.06
CA ILE A 187 -7.12 10.27 4.69
C ILE A 187 -8.38 10.76 3.95
N HIS A 188 -9.52 10.09 4.13
CA HIS A 188 -10.79 10.49 3.56
C HIS A 188 -11.23 11.87 4.04
N ARG A 189 -11.09 12.16 5.33
CA ARG A 189 -11.39 13.48 5.89
C ARG A 189 -10.57 14.57 5.20
N PHE A 190 -9.26 14.37 5.01
CA PHE A 190 -8.42 15.33 4.28
C PHE A 190 -8.84 15.48 2.82
N ASN A 191 -9.21 14.37 2.16
CA ASN A 191 -9.75 14.41 0.80
C ASN A 191 -10.96 15.33 0.72
N ARG A 192 -11.94 15.14 1.62
CA ARG A 192 -13.21 15.90 1.58
C ARG A 192 -13.06 17.34 2.06
N GLU A 193 -12.39 17.57 3.17
CA GLU A 193 -12.28 18.91 3.77
C GLU A 193 -11.36 19.85 3.00
N ARG A 194 -10.29 19.30 2.39
CA ARG A 194 -9.27 20.12 1.68
C ARG A 194 -9.27 19.94 0.16
N GLY A 195 -10.14 19.11 -0.38
CA GLY A 195 -10.24 18.84 -1.83
C GLY A 195 -8.94 18.21 -2.39
N VAL A 196 -8.22 17.45 -1.58
CA VAL A 196 -6.98 16.76 -1.97
C VAL A 196 -7.34 15.54 -2.81
N ALA A 197 -6.81 15.40 -4.02
CA ALA A 197 -6.93 14.15 -4.77
C ALA A 197 -6.10 13.06 -4.07
N VAL A 198 -6.69 11.90 -3.83
CA VAL A 198 -6.01 10.76 -3.19
C VAL A 198 -5.77 9.66 -4.21
N VAL A 199 -4.54 9.19 -4.33
CA VAL A 199 -4.21 7.96 -5.06
C VAL A 199 -3.73 6.93 -4.06
N PHE A 200 -4.58 5.95 -3.77
CA PHE A 200 -4.35 4.94 -2.76
C PHE A 200 -3.96 3.61 -3.41
N VAL A 201 -2.70 3.21 -3.28
CA VAL A 201 -2.21 1.90 -3.74
C VAL A 201 -2.37 0.89 -2.61
N THR A 202 -3.07 -0.21 -2.91
CA THR A 202 -3.26 -1.32 -1.98
C THR A 202 -3.50 -2.63 -2.73
N HIS A 203 -3.33 -3.75 -2.07
CA HIS A 203 -3.77 -5.06 -2.54
C HIS A 203 -5.11 -5.47 -1.89
N GLU A 204 -5.55 -4.76 -0.86
CA GLU A 204 -6.82 -4.97 -0.18
C GLU A 204 -7.67 -3.69 -0.18
N ILE A 205 -8.86 -3.75 -0.81
CA ILE A 205 -9.74 -2.60 -0.96
C ILE A 205 -10.66 -2.36 0.26
N ASN A 206 -10.98 -3.41 1.02
CA ASN A 206 -12.03 -3.37 2.03
C ASN A 206 -11.91 -2.23 3.05
N PRO A 207 -10.72 -1.86 3.56
CA PRO A 207 -10.60 -0.76 4.52
C PRO A 207 -10.91 0.64 3.94
N ILE A 208 -10.86 0.79 2.61
CA ILE A 208 -11.03 2.09 1.94
C ILE A 208 -12.26 2.13 1.03
N ILE A 209 -12.96 1.02 0.87
CA ILE A 209 -13.97 0.83 -0.19
C ILE A 209 -15.09 1.87 -0.16
N GLU A 210 -15.52 2.30 1.03
CA GLU A 210 -16.59 3.29 1.21
C GLU A 210 -16.19 4.71 0.78
N HIS A 211 -14.90 4.94 0.57
CA HIS A 211 -14.34 6.24 0.23
C HIS A 211 -13.93 6.36 -1.24
N VAL A 212 -13.80 5.21 -1.93
CA VAL A 212 -13.24 5.13 -3.29
C VAL A 212 -14.27 5.53 -4.34
N ASP A 213 -13.93 6.54 -5.15
CA ASP A 213 -14.76 6.97 -6.28
C ASP A 213 -14.53 6.07 -7.51
N ARG A 214 -13.25 5.78 -7.84
CA ARG A 214 -12.85 4.93 -8.98
C ARG A 214 -11.63 4.10 -8.69
N VAL A 215 -11.46 3.03 -9.47
CA VAL A 215 -10.39 2.04 -9.33
C VAL A 215 -9.64 1.88 -10.65
N LEU A 216 -8.32 1.80 -10.59
CA LEU A 216 -7.45 1.19 -11.58
C LEU A 216 -7.01 -0.18 -11.06
N TYR A 217 -7.40 -1.25 -11.75
CA TYR A 217 -6.93 -2.60 -11.42
C TYR A 217 -5.87 -3.05 -12.42
N LEU A 218 -4.68 -3.40 -11.91
CA LEU A 218 -3.52 -3.83 -12.72
C LEU A 218 -3.26 -5.32 -12.50
N ALA A 219 -3.27 -6.13 -13.55
CA ALA A 219 -2.88 -7.54 -13.50
C ALA A 219 -2.31 -8.02 -14.85
N ASN A 220 -1.25 -8.80 -14.83
CA ASN A 220 -0.67 -9.49 -16.00
C ASN A 220 -0.42 -8.59 -17.22
N GLY A 221 0.02 -7.35 -17.00
CA GLY A 221 0.26 -6.39 -18.08
C GLY A 221 -1.01 -5.77 -18.70
N ARG A 222 -2.17 -6.09 -18.14
CA ARG A 222 -3.49 -5.54 -18.48
C ARG A 222 -4.00 -4.64 -17.39
N PHE A 223 -5.01 -3.84 -17.70
CA PHE A 223 -5.66 -2.98 -16.72
C PHE A 223 -7.14 -2.81 -17.04
N THR A 224 -7.88 -2.40 -16.03
CA THR A 224 -9.23 -1.85 -16.18
C THR A 224 -9.41 -0.65 -15.26
N VAL A 225 -10.25 0.30 -15.65
CA VAL A 225 -10.59 1.50 -14.88
C VAL A 225 -12.09 1.63 -14.85
N GLY A 226 -12.66 1.89 -13.68
CA GLY A 226 -14.10 2.07 -13.52
C GLY A 226 -14.47 2.32 -12.06
N SER A 227 -15.77 2.31 -11.76
CA SER A 227 -16.25 2.26 -10.38
C SER A 227 -15.86 0.95 -9.70
N VAL A 228 -15.95 0.90 -8.37
CA VAL A 228 -15.67 -0.34 -7.62
C VAL A 228 -16.58 -1.48 -8.11
N GLU A 229 -17.86 -1.20 -8.36
CA GLU A 229 -18.84 -2.18 -8.81
C GLU A 229 -18.54 -2.72 -10.21
N GLU A 230 -18.04 -1.88 -11.12
CA GLU A 230 -17.69 -2.29 -12.48
C GLU A 230 -16.40 -3.12 -12.53
N VAL A 231 -15.43 -2.77 -11.70
CA VAL A 231 -14.11 -3.39 -11.71
C VAL A 231 -14.09 -4.69 -10.88
N MET A 232 -14.72 -4.69 -9.70
CA MET A 232 -14.68 -5.81 -8.76
C MET A 232 -15.76 -6.86 -9.08
N THR A 233 -15.73 -7.40 -10.31
CA THR A 233 -16.60 -8.49 -10.77
C THR A 233 -15.76 -9.72 -11.16
N SER A 234 -16.35 -10.91 -11.05
CA SER A 234 -15.69 -12.16 -11.44
C SER A 234 -15.30 -12.16 -12.92
N GLU A 235 -16.15 -11.60 -13.79
CA GLU A 235 -15.91 -11.50 -15.23
C GLU A 235 -14.70 -10.60 -15.53
N THR A 236 -14.67 -9.38 -14.97
CA THR A 236 -13.58 -8.42 -15.18
C THR A 236 -12.26 -8.98 -14.67
N LEU A 237 -12.23 -9.53 -13.45
CA LEU A 237 -10.99 -10.06 -12.89
C LEU A 237 -10.53 -11.33 -13.60
N THR A 238 -11.43 -12.24 -14.00
CA THR A 238 -11.07 -13.40 -14.84
C THR A 238 -10.42 -12.96 -16.15
N SER A 239 -10.96 -11.93 -16.81
CA SER A 239 -10.36 -11.37 -18.04
C SER A 239 -8.95 -10.79 -17.79
N LEU A 240 -8.72 -10.11 -16.69
CA LEU A 240 -7.43 -9.52 -16.33
C LEU A 240 -6.39 -10.59 -15.95
N TYR A 241 -6.80 -11.57 -15.16
CA TYR A 241 -5.90 -12.63 -14.69
C TYR A 241 -5.63 -13.70 -15.76
N GLY A 242 -6.58 -13.89 -16.71
CA GLY A 242 -6.52 -14.95 -17.71
C GLY A 242 -6.77 -16.36 -17.13
N THR A 243 -7.21 -16.43 -15.89
CA THR A 243 -7.62 -17.64 -15.16
C THR A 243 -8.92 -17.37 -14.40
N PRO A 244 -9.77 -18.37 -14.14
CA PRO A 244 -11.02 -18.16 -13.42
C PRO A 244 -10.77 -17.51 -12.04
N VAL A 245 -11.51 -16.45 -11.77
CA VAL A 245 -11.48 -15.71 -10.50
C VAL A 245 -12.91 -15.49 -10.05
N SER A 246 -13.22 -15.89 -8.82
CA SER A 246 -14.50 -15.62 -8.20
C SER A 246 -14.41 -14.39 -7.29
N VAL A 247 -15.33 -13.46 -7.46
CA VAL A 247 -15.48 -12.30 -6.59
C VAL A 247 -16.76 -12.46 -5.79
N LEU A 248 -16.62 -12.51 -4.47
CA LEU A 248 -17.74 -12.59 -3.54
C LEU A 248 -17.94 -11.23 -2.87
N LYS A 249 -19.19 -10.74 -2.85
CA LYS A 249 -19.55 -9.52 -2.12
C LYS A 249 -20.44 -9.93 -0.95
N SER A 250 -20.02 -9.62 0.26
CA SER A 250 -20.78 -9.88 1.49
C SER A 250 -20.68 -8.68 2.42
N ASN A 251 -21.83 -8.14 2.85
CA ASN A 251 -21.91 -6.97 3.73
C ASN A 251 -21.06 -5.79 3.26
N GLY A 252 -21.08 -5.50 1.95
CA GLY A 252 -20.28 -4.40 1.35
C GLY A 252 -18.79 -4.70 1.19
N ARG A 253 -18.30 -5.86 1.63
CA ARG A 253 -16.91 -6.29 1.49
C ARG A 253 -16.71 -7.21 0.30
N TYR A 254 -15.56 -7.12 -0.33
CA TYR A 254 -15.18 -7.98 -1.46
C TYR A 254 -14.11 -8.97 -1.04
N VAL A 255 -14.29 -10.22 -1.49
CA VAL A 255 -13.30 -11.30 -1.35
C VAL A 255 -13.02 -11.83 -2.75
N VAL A 256 -11.76 -11.81 -3.14
CA VAL A 256 -11.29 -12.31 -4.44
C VAL A 256 -10.65 -13.68 -4.23
N VAL A 257 -11.20 -14.71 -4.87
CA VAL A 257 -10.72 -16.09 -4.78
C VAL A 257 -10.30 -16.55 -6.16
N GLY A 258 -9.03 -16.88 -6.34
CA GLY A 258 -8.54 -17.55 -7.55
C GLY A 258 -8.90 -19.04 -7.49
N GLU A 259 -9.46 -19.59 -8.56
CA GLU A 259 -9.59 -21.02 -8.71
C GLU A 259 -8.23 -21.61 -9.06
N THR A 260 -7.61 -22.32 -8.12
CA THR A 260 -6.49 -23.20 -8.42
C THR A 260 -7.03 -24.38 -9.19
N HIS A 261 -6.65 -24.54 -10.46
CA HIS A 261 -6.83 -25.83 -11.12
C HIS A 261 -6.05 -26.87 -10.30
N ALA A 262 -6.78 -27.70 -9.57
CA ALA A 262 -6.25 -28.93 -9.03
C ALA A 262 -5.99 -29.89 -10.19
N SER A 263 -4.91 -29.69 -10.92
CA SER A 263 -4.34 -30.64 -11.85
C SER A 263 -2.96 -31.05 -11.32
N ASP A 264 -2.99 -31.75 -10.20
CA ASP A 264 -1.93 -32.67 -9.86
C ASP A 264 -2.54 -34.05 -9.70
N HIS A 265 -2.35 -34.83 -10.74
CA HIS A 265 -2.58 -36.25 -10.77
C HIS A 265 -1.83 -36.88 -9.60
N CYS A 266 -2.54 -37.25 -8.56
CA CYS A 266 -2.10 -38.33 -7.71
C CYS A 266 -2.13 -39.61 -8.54
N HIS A 267 -1.03 -39.94 -9.19
CA HIS A 267 -0.73 -41.31 -9.56
C HIS A 267 -0.53 -42.11 -8.27
N ILE A 268 -1.64 -42.67 -7.78
CA ILE A 268 -1.56 -43.83 -6.90
C ILE A 268 -1.34 -44.99 -7.86
N GLU A 269 -0.09 -45.34 -8.14
CA GLU A 269 0.28 -46.64 -8.64
C GLU A 269 0.02 -47.67 -7.53
N GLY A 270 -1.12 -48.33 -7.66
CA GLY A 270 -1.38 -49.57 -6.96
C GLY A 270 -0.46 -50.64 -7.48
N THR A 271 0.47 -51.08 -6.68
CA THR A 271 1.13 -52.37 -6.83
C THR A 271 0.63 -53.28 -5.70
N ASP A 272 -0.41 -54.07 -6.08
CA ASP A 272 -0.67 -55.38 -5.50
C ASP A 272 0.55 -56.24 -5.82
N GLN A 273 1.15 -56.87 -4.80
CA GLN A 273 1.54 -58.28 -4.85
C GLN A 273 2.10 -58.80 -3.50
N ASN A 274 1.26 -59.68 -2.92
CA ASN A 274 1.58 -61.00 -2.33
C ASN A 274 2.61 -61.15 -1.18
N ILE A 275 2.04 -61.41 -0.02
CA ILE A 275 2.05 -62.68 0.79
C ILE A 275 3.37 -63.46 0.74
N HIS A 276 4.05 -63.58 1.86
CA HIS A 276 4.44 -64.76 2.63
C HIS A 276 5.42 -64.34 3.74
N GLY A 277 5.03 -64.47 4.96
CA GLY A 277 5.29 -65.63 5.83
C GLY A 277 6.54 -65.44 6.71
N SER A 278 6.24 -65.39 8.00
CA SER A 278 6.99 -66.03 9.11
C SER A 278 8.20 -65.35 9.79
N HIS A 279 8.03 -65.40 11.09
CA HIS A 279 8.97 -65.51 12.20
C HIS A 279 9.38 -64.31 13.04
N LEU A 280 8.69 -64.28 14.20
CA LEU A 280 9.20 -64.06 15.57
C LEU A 280 10.73 -63.86 15.76
N LYS A 281 11.11 -62.79 16.49
CA LYS A 281 11.78 -62.88 17.81
C LYS A 281 12.10 -61.46 18.33
N SER A 282 11.51 -61.15 19.49
CA SER A 282 12.07 -60.71 20.76
C SER A 282 13.42 -59.98 20.80
N GLY A 283 13.48 -58.85 21.50
CA GLY A 283 14.70 -58.27 21.99
C GLY A 283 14.53 -56.87 22.56
N LEU A 284 14.33 -56.78 23.85
CA LEU A 284 14.45 -55.64 24.74
C LEU A 284 15.78 -54.90 24.55
N SER A 285 15.80 -53.55 24.63
CA SER A 285 16.55 -52.85 25.67
C SER A 285 16.57 -51.33 25.39
N GLU A 286 16.03 -50.57 26.32
CA GLU A 286 16.47 -49.18 26.59
C GLU A 286 17.95 -49.15 26.97
N PRO A 287 18.62 -48.01 26.79
CA PRO A 287 19.06 -47.35 28.01
C PRO A 287 18.88 -45.81 28.01
N GLN A 288 18.47 -45.36 29.16
CA GLN A 288 18.56 -44.01 29.69
C GLN A 288 19.93 -43.39 29.45
N ARG A 289 19.95 -42.08 29.13
CA ARG A 289 21.12 -41.23 29.39
C ARG A 289 20.72 -39.95 30.11
N THR A 290 21.23 -39.92 31.29
CA THR A 290 21.34 -38.95 32.35
C THR A 290 21.77 -37.55 31.89
N LEU A 291 21.05 -36.54 32.42
CA LEU A 291 21.50 -35.14 32.54
C LEU A 291 22.83 -35.05 33.29
N HIS A 292 23.74 -34.24 32.76
CA HIS A 292 24.86 -33.75 33.54
C HIS A 292 24.90 -32.22 33.46
N ILE A 293 24.65 -31.59 34.61
CA ILE A 293 24.86 -30.17 34.89
C ILE A 293 26.21 -30.05 35.58
N PRO A 294 27.11 -29.16 35.21
CA PRO A 294 28.12 -28.67 36.12
C PRO A 294 27.79 -27.26 36.60
N GLY A 295 27.65 -27.16 37.89
CA GLY A 295 27.58 -25.90 38.60
C GLY A 295 28.95 -25.40 39.06
N GLY A 296 28.97 -24.09 39.38
CA GLY A 296 29.88 -23.47 40.33
C GLY A 296 31.20 -22.97 39.71
N THR A 297 31.79 -21.88 39.98
CA THR A 297 31.90 -21.04 41.18
C THR A 297 32.64 -19.74 40.84
N THR A 298 32.20 -18.66 41.40
CA THR A 298 32.90 -17.47 41.94
C THR A 298 34.35 -17.13 41.51
N ARG A 299 34.51 -15.93 40.96
CA ARG A 299 35.27 -14.81 41.60
C ARG A 299 34.91 -13.50 40.93
#